data_67393c28518cec9afb925ee8c4f87709
#
_entry.id   67393c28518cec9afb925ee8c4f87709
#
_cell.length_a   1.000
_cell.length_b   1.000
_cell.length_c   1.000
_cell.angle_alpha   90.00
_cell.angle_beta   90.00
_cell.angle_gamma   90.00
#
_symmetry.space_group_name_H-M   'P 1'
#
loop_
_entity.id
_entity.type
_entity.pdbx_description
1 polymer ?
#
loop_
_entity_poly.entity_id
_entity_poly.type
_entity_poly.pdbx_seq_one_letter_code
_entity_poly.pdbx_strand_id
1 'polypeptide(L)'
;MTMGFVGLCRARSKLKRKPKGFMKNEIGIHEGIKTVGVDNYCDFSSSSDLCICVVTWNMNGQVSYEDIEELVGRDRKFHLLVVGLQEAPRNNISRLLQAALVESHILLGKAIMQSVQLYVFGLKNSELFIKELKMDKYAAGGCGGLIRRKKGAVAIRINYNGTLMVFISCHLSAHTRNVEERNSQFRNISDSLFSKIWNPFSRPAQITIWLGDLNYRLQGINAFPARSLIQENLHKLLTGKDQLLQEAERGQIFSGYCEGTLAFKPTYKYDIGSNSYDTSNKVRVPSWTDRILFKIEDGDKINATLHSYESIDTIRNSDHKPVKAHLCLQVNK
;
A
#
# COMPACT_ATOMS: atom_id res chain seq x y z
N MET A 1 -4.31 9.01 91.86
CA MET A 1 -4.65 9.87 90.75
C MET A 1 -3.80 9.43 89.55
N THR A 2 -4.45 9.13 88.55
CA THR A 2 -4.31 9.15 87.11
C THR A 2 -4.20 7.80 86.45
N MET A 3 -5.14 7.64 85.58
CA MET A 3 -5.58 6.50 84.83
C MET A 3 -4.55 6.01 83.79
N GLY A 4 -4.51 4.70 83.64
CA GLY A 4 -3.82 4.01 82.59
C GLY A 4 -4.67 3.86 81.36
N PHE A 5 -4.05 3.90 80.20
CA PHE A 5 -4.66 3.55 78.93
C PHE A 5 -4.04 2.25 78.37
N VAL A 6 -4.95 1.30 78.19
CA VAL A 6 -4.66 -0.01 77.57
C VAL A 6 -4.52 0.18 76.07
N GLY A 7 -3.35 -0.16 75.50
CA GLY A 7 -3.10 -0.16 74.09
C GLY A 7 -3.27 -1.55 73.44
N LEU A 8 -4.28 -1.70 72.63
CA LEU A 8 -4.52 -2.91 71.85
C LEU A 8 -3.45 -3.08 70.70
N CYS A 9 -2.71 -4.18 70.80
CA CYS A 9 -1.88 -4.68 69.72
C CYS A 9 -2.74 -5.19 68.54
N ARG A 10 -2.75 -4.48 67.42
CA ARG A 10 -3.26 -5.00 66.16
C ARG A 10 -2.12 -5.71 65.39
N ALA A 11 -2.30 -7.01 65.20
CA ALA A 11 -1.44 -7.84 64.37
C ALA A 11 -1.48 -7.36 62.91
N ARG A 12 -0.34 -6.97 62.37
CA ARG A 12 -0.17 -6.72 60.92
C ARG A 12 -0.02 -8.06 60.20
N SER A 13 -1.03 -8.45 59.47
CA SER A 13 -0.94 -9.54 58.50
C SER A 13 0.07 -9.19 57.39
N LYS A 14 1.13 -9.99 57.27
CA LYS A 14 2.10 -9.93 56.17
C LYS A 14 1.39 -10.40 54.88
N LEU A 15 1.04 -9.48 54.03
CA LEU A 15 0.70 -9.80 52.63
C LEU A 15 1.94 -10.38 51.93
N LYS A 16 1.91 -11.66 51.63
CA LYS A 16 2.87 -12.32 50.74
C LYS A 16 2.72 -11.70 49.37
N ARG A 17 3.73 -10.94 48.93
CA ARG A 17 3.89 -10.54 47.50
C ARG A 17 4.07 -11.81 46.71
N LYS A 18 3.13 -12.08 45.77
CA LYS A 18 3.32 -13.09 44.73
C LYS A 18 4.52 -12.65 43.87
N PRO A 19 5.37 -13.58 43.46
CA PRO A 19 6.45 -13.25 42.51
C PRO A 19 5.84 -12.77 41.22
N LYS A 20 6.34 -11.64 40.67
CA LYS A 20 6.03 -11.17 39.33
C LYS A 20 6.43 -12.30 38.38
N GLY A 21 5.43 -12.90 37.74
CA GLY A 21 5.67 -13.83 36.65
C GLY A 21 6.51 -13.11 35.58
N PHE A 22 7.62 -13.72 35.21
CA PHE A 22 8.34 -13.42 34.02
C PHE A 22 7.32 -13.47 32.85
N MET A 23 7.06 -12.32 32.22
CA MET A 23 6.48 -12.33 30.88
C MET A 23 7.46 -13.13 30.03
N LYS A 24 7.08 -14.34 29.66
CA LYS A 24 7.66 -14.99 28.50
C LYS A 24 7.39 -14.02 27.34
N ASN A 25 8.43 -13.36 26.85
CA ASN A 25 8.42 -12.82 25.49
C ASN A 25 8.16 -14.03 24.60
N GLU A 26 6.93 -14.26 24.22
CA GLU A 26 6.64 -14.99 23.01
C GLU A 26 7.30 -14.18 21.91
N ILE A 27 8.44 -14.65 21.42
CA ILE A 27 9.02 -14.21 20.16
C ILE A 27 7.97 -14.65 19.14
N GLY A 28 7.01 -13.77 18.85
CA GLY A 28 6.08 -13.94 17.76
C GLY A 28 6.94 -14.12 16.52
N ILE A 29 6.74 -15.22 15.80
CA ILE A 29 7.32 -15.41 14.48
C ILE A 29 6.75 -14.25 13.65
N HIS A 30 7.55 -13.20 13.43
CA HIS A 30 7.16 -12.11 12.56
C HIS A 30 7.21 -12.67 11.13
N GLU A 31 6.04 -12.97 10.59
CA GLU A 31 5.92 -13.28 9.18
C GLU A 31 6.17 -11.99 8.40
N GLY A 32 7.22 -11.96 7.60
CA GLY A 32 7.51 -10.89 6.65
C GLY A 32 6.40 -10.80 5.57
N ILE A 33 6.65 -10.05 4.50
CA ILE A 33 5.76 -10.04 3.34
C ILE A 33 5.79 -11.43 2.68
N LYS A 34 4.60 -12.04 2.57
CA LYS A 34 4.45 -13.32 1.88
C LYS A 34 4.43 -13.08 0.37
N THR A 35 5.44 -13.58 -0.33
CA THR A 35 5.45 -13.57 -1.80
C THR A 35 4.44 -14.58 -2.34
N VAL A 36 3.54 -14.12 -3.22
CA VAL A 36 2.53 -14.97 -3.87
C VAL A 36 2.83 -15.10 -5.37
N GLY A 37 2.57 -16.29 -5.91
CA GLY A 37 2.64 -16.55 -7.34
C GLY A 37 1.52 -15.82 -8.09
N VAL A 38 1.73 -15.66 -9.40
CA VAL A 38 0.71 -15.12 -10.31
C VAL A 38 0.05 -16.30 -11.03
N ASP A 39 -1.28 -16.35 -10.96
CA ASP A 39 -2.10 -17.26 -11.74
C ASP A 39 -2.67 -16.50 -12.95
N ASN A 40 -2.13 -16.76 -14.12
CA ASN A 40 -2.46 -16.02 -15.33
C ASN A 40 -3.88 -16.27 -15.88
N TYR A 41 -4.61 -17.21 -15.30
CA TYR A 41 -5.98 -17.49 -15.73
C TYR A 41 -6.99 -16.82 -14.79
N CYS A 42 -7.83 -15.94 -15.34
CA CYS A 42 -8.97 -15.35 -14.63
C CYS A 42 -10.25 -15.60 -15.43
N ASP A 43 -11.20 -16.29 -14.80
CA ASP A 43 -12.55 -16.44 -15.34
C ASP A 43 -13.45 -15.29 -14.85
N PHE A 44 -13.52 -14.23 -15.64
CA PHE A 44 -14.40 -13.08 -15.34
C PHE A 44 -15.90 -13.43 -15.38
N SER A 45 -16.26 -14.63 -15.87
CA SER A 45 -17.66 -15.08 -15.93
C SER A 45 -18.15 -15.69 -14.63
N SER A 46 -17.25 -15.99 -13.70
CA SER A 46 -17.62 -16.48 -12.37
C SER A 46 -18.39 -15.43 -11.58
N SER A 47 -19.66 -15.69 -11.33
CA SER A 47 -20.55 -14.79 -10.58
C SER A 47 -20.18 -14.64 -9.09
N SER A 48 -19.24 -15.44 -8.61
CA SER A 48 -18.78 -15.44 -7.21
C SER A 48 -17.55 -14.57 -6.98
N ASP A 49 -16.84 -14.18 -8.03
CA ASP A 49 -15.52 -13.53 -7.93
C ASP A 49 -15.64 -12.01 -8.07
N LEU A 50 -15.05 -11.29 -7.13
CA LEU A 50 -14.88 -9.84 -7.19
C LEU A 50 -13.48 -9.52 -7.74
N CYS A 51 -13.39 -9.26 -9.05
CA CYS A 51 -12.12 -8.94 -9.71
C CYS A 51 -11.81 -7.45 -9.62
N ILE A 52 -10.62 -7.13 -9.12
CA ILE A 52 -10.13 -5.78 -8.84
C ILE A 52 -8.84 -5.55 -9.61
N CYS A 53 -8.79 -4.49 -10.42
CA CYS A 53 -7.56 -3.98 -10.98
C CYS A 53 -7.04 -2.84 -10.08
N VAL A 54 -5.80 -2.92 -9.64
CA VAL A 54 -5.14 -1.91 -8.81
C VAL A 54 -3.95 -1.36 -9.58
N VAL A 55 -3.86 -0.05 -9.69
CA VAL A 55 -2.77 0.63 -10.42
C VAL A 55 -2.17 1.72 -9.55
N THR A 56 -0.85 1.83 -9.51
CA THR A 56 -0.14 2.93 -8.87
C THR A 56 0.86 3.57 -9.80
N TRP A 57 0.98 4.91 -9.74
CA TRP A 57 1.94 5.65 -10.55
C TRP A 57 2.39 6.96 -9.89
N ASN A 58 3.70 7.13 -9.73
CA ASN A 58 4.29 8.43 -9.46
C ASN A 58 4.45 9.18 -10.80
N MET A 59 3.66 10.23 -10.99
CA MET A 59 3.53 10.95 -12.27
C MET A 59 4.62 11.99 -12.51
N ASN A 60 5.48 12.25 -11.53
CA ASN A 60 6.49 13.31 -11.60
C ASN A 60 5.95 14.68 -12.09
N GLY A 61 4.69 14.97 -11.79
CA GLY A 61 4.02 16.22 -12.15
C GLY A 61 3.58 16.34 -13.61
N GLN A 62 3.66 15.29 -14.41
CA GLN A 62 3.31 15.26 -15.82
C GLN A 62 2.13 14.31 -16.07
N VAL A 63 1.33 14.60 -17.09
CA VAL A 63 0.26 13.72 -17.57
C VAL A 63 -0.13 14.07 -18.99
N SER A 64 -0.37 13.05 -19.81
CA SER A 64 -1.11 13.15 -21.08
C SER A 64 -2.39 12.31 -20.99
N TYR A 65 -3.30 12.51 -21.93
CA TYR A 65 -4.53 11.68 -22.00
C TYR A 65 -4.18 10.25 -22.41
N GLU A 66 -3.24 10.09 -23.30
CA GLU A 66 -2.73 8.80 -23.78
C GLU A 66 -2.11 7.98 -22.63
N ASP A 67 -1.36 8.63 -21.72
CA ASP A 67 -0.84 7.96 -20.52
C ASP A 67 -1.97 7.46 -19.63
N ILE A 68 -3.05 8.22 -19.49
CA ILE A 68 -4.21 7.81 -18.69
C ILE A 68 -4.95 6.64 -19.35
N GLU A 69 -5.13 6.65 -20.66
CA GLU A 69 -5.74 5.51 -21.39
C GLU A 69 -4.91 4.24 -21.23
N GLU A 70 -3.59 4.36 -21.36
CA GLU A 70 -2.66 3.24 -21.19
C GLU A 70 -2.65 2.75 -19.72
N LEU A 71 -2.66 3.67 -18.76
CA LEU A 71 -2.68 3.38 -17.32
C LEU A 71 -3.88 2.54 -16.91
N VAL A 72 -5.08 2.91 -17.38
CA VAL A 72 -6.31 2.19 -17.05
C VAL A 72 -6.52 0.95 -17.93
N GLY A 73 -5.75 0.80 -19.00
CA GLY A 73 -5.76 -0.31 -19.92
C GLY A 73 -7.02 -0.39 -20.78
N ARG A 74 -7.06 -1.39 -21.66
CA ARG A 74 -8.19 -1.64 -22.57
C ARG A 74 -9.15 -2.69 -22.08
N ASP A 75 -8.69 -3.60 -21.22
CA ASP A 75 -9.57 -4.59 -20.59
C ASP A 75 -10.40 -3.94 -19.48
N ARG A 76 -11.71 -3.92 -19.67
CA ARG A 76 -12.70 -3.22 -18.84
C ARG A 76 -13.64 -4.18 -18.10
N LYS A 77 -13.22 -5.43 -17.87
CA LYS A 77 -14.02 -6.47 -17.22
C LYS A 77 -13.93 -6.44 -15.70
N PHE A 78 -13.04 -5.64 -15.12
CA PHE A 78 -12.88 -5.55 -13.68
C PHE A 78 -14.11 -4.96 -13.01
N HIS A 79 -14.54 -5.56 -11.91
CA HIS A 79 -15.63 -5.03 -11.09
C HIS A 79 -15.25 -3.71 -10.42
N LEU A 80 -14.01 -3.61 -9.97
CA LEU A 80 -13.42 -2.39 -9.43
C LEU A 80 -12.08 -2.08 -10.10
N LEU A 81 -11.86 -0.80 -10.38
CA LEU A 81 -10.57 -0.27 -10.79
C LEU A 81 -10.13 0.77 -9.76
N VAL A 82 -8.96 0.55 -9.17
CA VAL A 82 -8.37 1.38 -8.12
C VAL A 82 -7.12 2.04 -8.66
N VAL A 83 -7.08 3.37 -8.67
CA VAL A 83 -5.96 4.15 -9.21
C VAL A 83 -5.38 5.04 -8.13
N GLY A 84 -4.14 4.75 -7.71
CA GLY A 84 -3.37 5.54 -6.75
C GLY A 84 -2.27 6.32 -7.45
N LEU A 85 -2.26 7.64 -7.28
CA LEU A 85 -1.33 8.52 -7.96
C LEU A 85 -0.48 9.32 -6.96
N GLN A 86 0.80 9.45 -7.25
CA GLN A 86 1.73 10.24 -6.49
C GLN A 86 2.36 11.30 -7.41
N GLU A 87 2.76 12.41 -6.82
CA GLU A 87 3.24 13.58 -7.57
C GLU A 87 2.29 14.00 -8.73
N ALA A 88 1.00 13.71 -8.57
CA ALA A 88 0.00 14.07 -9.54
C ALA A 88 0.00 15.59 -9.80
N PRO A 89 -0.07 16.04 -11.06
CA PRO A 89 -0.13 17.46 -11.38
C PRO A 89 -1.43 18.07 -10.85
N ARG A 90 -1.49 19.41 -10.82
CA ARG A 90 -2.70 20.14 -10.39
C ARG A 90 -3.85 20.08 -11.40
N ASN A 91 -3.62 19.49 -12.56
CA ASN A 91 -4.62 19.30 -13.61
C ASN A 91 -5.78 18.44 -13.12
N ASN A 92 -6.88 18.49 -13.83
CA ASN A 92 -8.09 17.74 -13.47
C ASN A 92 -7.99 16.25 -13.82
N ILE A 93 -7.14 15.52 -13.10
CA ILE A 93 -6.91 14.07 -13.28
C ILE A 93 -8.23 13.29 -13.21
N SER A 94 -9.12 13.67 -12.29
CA SER A 94 -10.44 13.04 -12.15
C SER A 94 -11.24 13.06 -13.46
N ARG A 95 -11.16 14.16 -14.23
CA ARG A 95 -11.82 14.28 -15.54
C ARG A 95 -11.19 13.38 -16.58
N LEU A 96 -9.86 13.33 -16.63
CA LEU A 96 -9.14 12.48 -17.59
C LEU A 96 -9.45 11.00 -17.35
N LEU A 97 -9.41 10.55 -16.08
CA LEU A 97 -9.77 9.18 -15.72
C LEU A 97 -11.24 8.87 -16.07
N GLN A 98 -12.18 9.77 -15.75
CA GLN A 98 -13.59 9.57 -16.09
C GLN A 98 -13.82 9.55 -17.60
N ALA A 99 -13.13 10.40 -18.37
CA ALA A 99 -13.22 10.39 -19.82
C ALA A 99 -12.70 9.06 -20.42
N ALA A 100 -11.54 8.59 -19.94
CA ALA A 100 -10.97 7.32 -20.36
C ALA A 100 -11.84 6.10 -20.01
N LEU A 101 -12.67 6.19 -18.98
CA LEU A 101 -13.49 5.09 -18.43
C LEU A 101 -14.97 5.22 -18.74
N VAL A 102 -15.39 6.27 -19.46
CA VAL A 102 -16.80 6.66 -19.64
C VAL A 102 -17.71 5.55 -20.15
N GLU A 103 -17.19 4.65 -20.99
CA GLU A 103 -17.99 3.58 -21.59
C GLU A 103 -18.27 2.41 -20.63
N SER A 104 -17.42 2.21 -19.63
CA SER A 104 -17.43 0.99 -18.81
C SER A 104 -17.62 1.22 -17.31
N HIS A 105 -17.03 2.27 -16.77
CA HIS A 105 -16.96 2.47 -15.32
C HIS A 105 -17.42 3.86 -14.91
N ILE A 106 -17.86 3.95 -13.66
CA ILE A 106 -18.23 5.20 -12.99
C ILE A 106 -17.33 5.43 -11.78
N LEU A 107 -17.07 6.70 -11.45
CA LEU A 107 -16.34 7.07 -10.26
C LEU A 107 -17.19 6.83 -9.02
N LEU A 108 -16.78 5.89 -8.17
CA LEU A 108 -17.46 5.59 -6.89
C LEU A 108 -16.91 6.48 -5.77
N GLY A 109 -15.61 6.70 -5.72
CA GLY A 109 -15.01 7.51 -4.67
C GLY A 109 -13.65 8.07 -5.06
N LYS A 110 -13.29 9.21 -4.44
CA LYS A 110 -11.96 9.82 -4.58
C LYS A 110 -11.49 10.40 -3.26
N ALA A 111 -10.21 10.18 -2.93
CA ALA A 111 -9.55 10.81 -1.80
C ALA A 111 -8.30 11.54 -2.30
N ILE A 112 -8.16 12.82 -1.94
CA ILE A 112 -7.09 13.68 -2.46
C ILE A 112 -6.43 14.44 -1.31
N MET A 113 -5.10 14.37 -1.28
CA MET A 113 -4.24 15.16 -0.42
C MET A 113 -3.11 15.75 -1.28
N GLN A 114 -3.35 16.92 -1.86
CA GLN A 114 -2.43 17.58 -2.80
C GLN A 114 -2.09 16.67 -4.00
N SER A 115 -0.84 16.22 -4.11
CA SER A 115 -0.35 15.37 -5.20
C SER A 115 -0.44 13.86 -4.91
N VAL A 116 -0.97 13.45 -3.74
CA VAL A 116 -1.32 12.07 -3.45
C VAL A 116 -2.82 11.90 -3.63
N GLN A 117 -3.21 11.03 -4.54
CA GLN A 117 -4.60 10.88 -4.96
C GLN A 117 -4.95 9.39 -5.04
N LEU A 118 -6.20 9.07 -4.76
CA LEU A 118 -6.77 7.73 -4.86
C LEU A 118 -8.17 7.83 -5.45
N TYR A 119 -8.42 7.00 -6.44
CA TYR A 119 -9.71 6.89 -7.12
C TYR A 119 -10.16 5.43 -7.11
N VAL A 120 -11.45 5.22 -6.88
CA VAL A 120 -12.09 3.91 -7.01
C VAL A 120 -13.22 4.05 -8.02
N PHE A 121 -13.15 3.28 -9.07
CA PHE A 121 -14.17 3.15 -10.10
C PHE A 121 -14.82 1.78 -10.00
N GLY A 122 -16.10 1.70 -10.30
CA GLY A 122 -16.82 0.45 -10.44
C GLY A 122 -17.50 0.35 -11.80
N LEU A 123 -17.84 -0.85 -12.24
CA LEU A 123 -18.66 -1.03 -13.44
C LEU A 123 -19.91 -0.16 -13.37
N LYS A 124 -20.45 0.26 -14.51
CA LYS A 124 -21.75 0.96 -14.57
C LYS A 124 -22.80 0.17 -13.79
N ASN A 125 -23.63 0.87 -13.02
CA ASN A 125 -24.64 0.32 -12.09
C ASN A 125 -24.08 -0.40 -10.86
N SER A 126 -22.76 -0.36 -10.62
CA SER A 126 -22.16 -0.97 -9.43
C SER A 126 -22.41 -0.18 -8.15
N GLU A 127 -22.83 1.08 -8.25
CA GLU A 127 -23.22 1.92 -7.10
C GLU A 127 -24.31 1.26 -6.25
N LEU A 128 -25.18 0.44 -6.85
CA LEU A 128 -26.25 -0.30 -6.16
C LEU A 128 -25.69 -1.33 -5.15
N PHE A 129 -24.44 -1.75 -5.31
CA PHE A 129 -23.77 -2.70 -4.42
C PHE A 129 -23.00 -2.03 -3.28
N ILE A 130 -22.95 -0.69 -3.26
CA ILE A 130 -22.19 0.06 -2.24
C ILE A 130 -23.09 0.29 -1.02
N LYS A 131 -22.67 -0.26 0.11
CA LYS A 131 -23.34 -0.06 1.41
C LYS A 131 -22.66 0.99 2.28
N GLU A 132 -21.38 1.20 2.09
CA GLU A 132 -20.56 2.17 2.84
C GLU A 132 -19.44 2.68 1.95
N LEU A 133 -19.19 3.99 2.01
CA LEU A 133 -18.03 4.63 1.39
C LEU A 133 -17.53 5.73 2.32
N LYS A 134 -16.29 5.60 2.79
CA LYS A 134 -15.63 6.60 3.64
C LYS A 134 -14.23 6.90 3.11
N MET A 135 -13.81 8.14 3.27
CA MET A 135 -12.46 8.59 2.88
C MET A 135 -11.75 9.16 4.09
N ASP A 136 -10.43 8.96 4.13
CA ASP A 136 -9.56 9.54 5.13
C ASP A 136 -8.20 9.90 4.54
N LYS A 137 -7.38 10.67 5.28
CA LYS A 137 -6.06 11.09 4.87
C LYS A 137 -5.14 11.28 6.07
N TYR A 138 -3.88 10.96 5.86
CA TYR A 138 -2.81 11.19 6.82
C TYR A 138 -1.68 11.97 6.16
N ALA A 139 -1.35 13.16 6.68
CA ALA A 139 -0.20 13.93 6.23
C ALA A 139 0.98 13.63 7.14
N ALA A 140 2.04 13.04 6.60
CA ALA A 140 3.28 12.86 7.34
C ALA A 140 3.88 14.25 7.59
N GLY A 141 3.93 14.65 8.88
CA GLY A 141 4.54 15.89 9.30
C GLY A 141 6.04 15.89 9.00
N GLY A 142 6.52 16.82 8.21
CA GLY A 142 7.93 17.10 8.02
C GLY A 142 8.18 18.56 8.37
N CYS A 143 9.12 18.85 9.27
CA CYS A 143 9.66 20.20 9.46
C CYS A 143 10.31 20.65 8.15
N GLY A 144 9.65 21.50 7.40
CA GLY A 144 10.28 22.09 6.23
C GLY A 144 9.32 22.65 5.19
N GLY A 145 9.01 23.91 5.31
CA GLY A 145 8.69 24.85 4.24
C GLY A 145 7.36 24.67 3.51
N LEU A 146 6.70 25.77 3.32
CA LEU A 146 5.39 25.99 2.63
C LEU A 146 5.29 25.42 1.19
N ILE A 147 6.33 24.85 0.62
CA ILE A 147 6.45 24.57 -0.83
C ILE A 147 6.67 23.07 -1.15
N ARG A 148 6.89 22.21 -0.16
CA ARG A 148 7.10 20.77 -0.44
C ARG A 148 5.79 20.02 -0.61
N ARG A 149 5.69 19.21 -1.68
CA ARG A 149 4.61 18.22 -1.87
C ARG A 149 4.52 17.36 -0.61
N LYS A 150 3.35 17.31 0.03
CA LYS A 150 3.18 16.58 1.29
C LYS A 150 3.35 15.09 1.05
N LYS A 151 4.17 14.46 1.88
CA LYS A 151 4.23 12.99 2.01
C LYS A 151 3.09 12.52 2.92
N GLY A 152 2.71 11.26 2.80
CA GLY A 152 1.62 10.67 3.58
C GLY A 152 0.76 9.73 2.75
N ALA A 153 -0.50 9.59 3.14
CA ALA A 153 -1.44 8.69 2.49
C ALA A 153 -2.85 9.26 2.42
N VAL A 154 -3.60 8.77 1.45
CA VAL A 154 -5.06 8.90 1.34
C VAL A 154 -5.68 7.52 1.27
N ALA A 155 -6.86 7.36 1.84
CA ALA A 155 -7.51 6.06 1.91
C ALA A 155 -9.00 6.16 1.57
N ILE A 156 -9.51 5.07 0.99
CA ILE A 156 -10.94 4.85 0.76
C ILE A 156 -11.31 3.51 1.38
N ARG A 157 -12.32 3.53 2.26
CA ARG A 157 -12.97 2.37 2.83
C ARG A 157 -14.31 2.20 2.14
N ILE A 158 -14.53 1.04 1.55
CA ILE A 158 -15.74 0.73 0.80
C ILE A 158 -16.29 -0.64 1.22
N ASN A 159 -17.61 -0.69 1.44
CA ASN A 159 -18.32 -1.96 1.53
C ASN A 159 -19.02 -2.19 0.18
N TYR A 160 -18.47 -3.11 -0.58
CA TYR A 160 -18.99 -3.47 -1.90
C TYR A 160 -19.56 -4.89 -1.85
N ASN A 161 -20.85 -5.03 -2.10
CA ASN A 161 -21.57 -6.31 -2.05
C ASN A 161 -21.31 -7.13 -0.77
N GLY A 162 -21.21 -6.46 0.38
CA GLY A 162 -20.96 -7.10 1.67
C GLY A 162 -19.49 -7.31 2.02
N THR A 163 -18.57 -7.15 1.08
CA THR A 163 -17.12 -7.22 1.29
C THR A 163 -16.57 -5.84 1.66
N LEU A 164 -15.99 -5.74 2.85
CA LEU A 164 -15.43 -4.51 3.37
C LEU A 164 -13.95 -4.42 3.04
N MET A 165 -13.58 -3.44 2.21
CA MET A 165 -12.24 -3.23 1.68
C MET A 165 -11.68 -1.86 2.09
N VAL A 166 -10.37 -1.78 2.29
CA VAL A 166 -9.64 -0.52 2.45
C VAL A 166 -8.53 -0.43 1.42
N PHE A 167 -8.52 0.66 0.65
CA PHE A 167 -7.47 1.01 -0.29
C PHE A 167 -6.69 2.19 0.26
N ILE A 168 -5.34 2.11 0.27
CA ILE A 168 -4.45 3.12 0.80
C ILE A 168 -3.41 3.48 -0.25
N SER A 169 -3.50 4.68 -0.82
CA SER A 169 -2.47 5.23 -1.71
C SER A 169 -1.52 6.11 -0.91
N CYS A 170 -0.23 5.84 -0.98
CA CYS A 170 0.75 6.58 -0.20
C CYS A 170 1.95 7.05 -1.02
N HIS A 171 2.63 8.08 -0.50
CA HIS A 171 3.92 8.56 -0.97
C HIS A 171 4.82 8.79 0.24
N LEU A 172 5.74 7.85 0.50
CA LEU A 172 6.61 7.88 1.67
C LEU A 172 7.89 8.69 1.43
N SER A 173 8.66 8.90 2.48
CA SER A 173 9.88 9.71 2.45
C SER A 173 10.93 9.16 1.50
N ALA A 174 11.45 10.05 0.64
CA ALA A 174 12.49 9.74 -0.34
C ALA A 174 13.86 9.52 0.33
N HIS A 175 14.84 9.14 -0.47
CA HIS A 175 16.24 8.86 -0.15
C HIS A 175 16.50 7.52 0.54
N THR A 176 17.59 6.85 0.10
CA THR A 176 18.00 5.51 0.56
C THR A 176 18.19 5.45 2.09
N ARG A 177 18.76 6.48 2.69
CA ARG A 177 19.07 6.53 4.14
C ARG A 177 17.82 6.66 5.04
N ASN A 178 16.67 7.06 4.51
CA ASN A 178 15.47 7.38 5.29
C ASN A 178 14.58 6.14 5.54
N VAL A 179 15.17 4.97 5.77
CA VAL A 179 14.43 3.72 6.00
C VAL A 179 13.54 3.84 7.22
N GLU A 180 14.10 4.23 8.37
CA GLU A 180 13.34 4.33 9.61
C GLU A 180 12.23 5.39 9.55
N GLU A 181 12.46 6.48 8.81
CA GLU A 181 11.40 7.47 8.57
C GLU A 181 10.23 6.86 7.79
N ARG A 182 10.51 6.04 6.76
CA ARG A 182 9.47 5.31 6.03
C ARG A 182 8.74 4.30 6.92
N ASN A 183 9.48 3.54 7.72
CA ASN A 183 8.91 2.59 8.67
C ASN A 183 7.99 3.28 9.68
N SER A 184 8.44 4.41 10.23
CA SER A 184 7.62 5.25 11.13
C SER A 184 6.38 5.81 10.43
N GLN A 185 6.51 6.29 9.18
CA GLN A 185 5.36 6.75 8.39
C GLN A 185 4.36 5.64 8.13
N PHE A 186 4.82 4.43 7.79
CA PHE A 186 3.93 3.26 7.64
C PHE A 186 3.14 3.00 8.92
N ARG A 187 3.81 2.91 10.07
CA ARG A 187 3.15 2.68 11.37
C ARG A 187 2.12 3.77 11.68
N ASN A 188 2.51 5.03 11.57
CA ASN A 188 1.63 6.16 11.83
C ASN A 188 0.41 6.22 10.90
N ILE A 189 0.57 5.89 9.62
CA ILE A 189 -0.53 5.81 8.65
C ILE A 189 -1.48 4.68 9.05
N SER A 190 -0.95 3.49 9.36
CA SER A 190 -1.74 2.33 9.78
C SER A 190 -2.58 2.62 11.03
N ASP A 191 -2.00 3.32 12.01
CA ASP A 191 -2.66 3.61 13.28
C ASP A 191 -3.66 4.78 13.17
N SER A 192 -3.42 5.71 12.24
CA SER A 192 -4.20 6.96 12.17
C SER A 192 -5.40 6.88 11.22
N LEU A 193 -5.27 6.13 10.11
CA LEU A 193 -6.36 6.06 9.14
C LEU A 193 -7.60 5.41 9.75
N PHE A 194 -8.72 6.10 9.59
CA PHE A 194 -10.03 5.72 10.12
C PHE A 194 -10.11 5.57 11.66
N SER A 195 -9.08 5.95 12.41
CA SER A 195 -9.07 5.88 13.89
C SER A 195 -10.20 6.69 14.52
N LYS A 196 -10.56 7.83 13.95
CA LYS A 196 -11.68 8.68 14.42
C LYS A 196 -13.07 8.11 14.16
N ILE A 197 -13.15 7.12 13.28
CA ILE A 197 -14.41 6.46 12.89
C ILE A 197 -14.55 5.15 13.68
N TRP A 198 -13.58 4.86 14.55
CA TRP A 198 -13.57 3.62 15.32
C TRP A 198 -14.78 3.57 16.26
N ASN A 199 -15.78 2.85 15.82
CA ASN A 199 -16.88 2.38 16.65
C ASN A 199 -16.52 0.94 17.05
N PRO A 200 -16.55 0.54 18.33
CA PRO A 200 -16.30 -0.84 18.77
C PRO A 200 -17.14 -1.88 18.03
N PHE A 201 -18.27 -1.45 17.45
CA PHE A 201 -19.16 -2.28 16.63
C PHE A 201 -18.86 -2.21 15.13
N SER A 202 -17.87 -1.43 14.68
CA SER A 202 -17.51 -1.40 13.27
C SER A 202 -16.71 -2.66 12.92
N ARG A 203 -17.14 -3.37 11.88
CA ARG A 203 -16.40 -4.54 11.40
C ARG A 203 -15.02 -4.11 10.90
N PRO A 204 -13.94 -4.86 11.21
CA PRO A 204 -12.65 -4.64 10.58
C PRO A 204 -12.76 -4.81 9.06
N ALA A 205 -11.85 -4.22 8.30
CA ALA A 205 -11.76 -4.48 6.88
C ALA A 205 -11.40 -5.95 6.67
N GLN A 206 -12.05 -6.60 5.70
CA GLN A 206 -11.75 -7.99 5.35
C GLN A 206 -10.51 -8.08 4.45
N ILE A 207 -10.27 -7.03 3.67
CA ILE A 207 -9.05 -6.88 2.87
C ILE A 207 -8.55 -5.43 2.93
N THR A 208 -7.24 -5.28 3.07
CA THR A 208 -6.55 -4.00 2.98
C THR A 208 -5.52 -4.06 1.86
N ILE A 209 -5.57 -3.09 0.95
CA ILE A 209 -4.63 -2.97 -0.18
C ILE A 209 -3.87 -1.66 -0.05
N TRP A 210 -2.54 -1.76 0.05
CA TRP A 210 -1.61 -0.64 0.01
C TRP A 210 -1.01 -0.53 -1.38
N LEU A 211 -0.97 0.69 -1.91
CA LEU A 211 -0.35 0.98 -3.19
C LEU A 211 0.35 2.34 -3.13
N GLY A 212 1.39 2.52 -3.93
CA GLY A 212 2.05 3.82 -4.00
C GLY A 212 3.54 3.77 -4.20
N ASP A 213 4.13 4.96 -4.21
CA ASP A 213 5.57 5.16 -4.12
C ASP A 213 6.01 5.03 -2.66
N LEU A 214 6.34 3.80 -2.26
CA LEU A 214 6.82 3.47 -0.92
C LEU A 214 8.26 3.93 -0.68
N ASN A 215 8.98 4.30 -1.76
CA ASN A 215 10.33 4.85 -1.74
C ASN A 215 11.42 3.98 -1.08
N TYR A 216 11.16 2.68 -0.80
CA TYR A 216 12.21 1.75 -0.41
C TYR A 216 13.15 1.51 -1.59
N ARG A 217 14.41 1.31 -1.30
CA ARG A 217 15.49 1.26 -2.29
C ARG A 217 16.26 -0.05 -2.22
N LEU A 218 17.07 -0.33 -3.23
CA LEU A 218 18.12 -1.33 -3.12
C LEU A 218 19.26 -0.79 -2.26
N GLN A 219 19.84 -1.64 -1.40
CA GLN A 219 21.01 -1.31 -0.59
C GLN A 219 22.12 -2.33 -0.75
N GLY A 220 23.37 -1.90 -0.47
CA GLY A 220 24.53 -2.78 -0.58
C GLY A 220 24.89 -3.16 -2.02
N ILE A 221 24.48 -2.35 -3.00
CA ILE A 221 24.84 -2.48 -4.42
C ILE A 221 24.94 -1.10 -5.07
N ASN A 222 25.87 -0.94 -5.99
CA ASN A 222 26.01 0.27 -6.80
C ASN A 222 25.18 0.20 -8.07
N ALA A 223 25.00 1.36 -8.73
CA ALA A 223 24.12 1.47 -9.91
C ALA A 223 24.60 0.61 -11.10
N PHE A 224 25.89 0.57 -11.38
CA PHE A 224 26.39 -0.18 -12.52
C PHE A 224 26.19 -1.70 -12.38
N PRO A 225 26.60 -2.37 -11.30
CA PRO A 225 26.30 -3.80 -11.12
C PRO A 225 24.79 -4.10 -11.13
N ALA A 226 23.96 -3.23 -10.54
CA ALA A 226 22.52 -3.42 -10.57
C ALA A 226 21.95 -3.36 -12.00
N ARG A 227 22.42 -2.40 -12.81
CA ARG A 227 22.00 -2.26 -14.22
C ARG A 227 22.46 -3.43 -15.08
N SER A 228 23.67 -3.94 -14.86
CA SER A 228 24.17 -5.13 -15.55
C SER A 228 23.26 -6.33 -15.32
N LEU A 229 22.92 -6.62 -14.06
CA LEU A 229 21.97 -7.70 -13.74
C LEU A 229 20.59 -7.49 -14.38
N ILE A 230 20.11 -6.24 -14.46
CA ILE A 230 18.82 -5.92 -15.10
C ILE A 230 18.90 -6.13 -16.61
N GLN A 231 19.99 -5.74 -17.27
CA GLN A 231 20.20 -5.93 -18.71
C GLN A 231 20.25 -7.41 -19.09
N GLU A 232 20.85 -8.23 -18.23
CA GLU A 232 20.92 -9.69 -18.37
C GLU A 232 19.64 -10.42 -17.96
N ASN A 233 18.55 -9.69 -17.60
CA ASN A 233 17.30 -10.22 -17.06
C ASN A 233 17.45 -11.01 -15.75
N LEU A 234 18.52 -10.76 -15.00
CA LEU A 234 18.83 -11.35 -13.70
C LEU A 234 18.39 -10.46 -12.52
N HIS A 235 17.48 -9.51 -12.76
CA HIS A 235 17.01 -8.55 -11.75
C HIS A 235 16.39 -9.22 -10.52
N LYS A 236 15.88 -10.45 -10.62
CA LYS A 236 15.39 -11.22 -9.47
C LYS A 236 16.46 -11.43 -8.39
N LEU A 237 17.74 -11.44 -8.74
CA LEU A 237 18.85 -11.53 -7.77
C LEU A 237 18.97 -10.28 -6.90
N LEU A 238 18.34 -9.17 -7.31
CA LEU A 238 18.34 -7.91 -6.55
C LEU A 238 17.31 -7.89 -5.42
N THR A 239 16.34 -8.81 -5.38
CA THR A 239 15.26 -8.82 -4.37
C THR A 239 15.79 -8.95 -2.94
N GLY A 240 16.86 -9.75 -2.72
CA GLY A 240 17.51 -9.84 -1.41
C GLY A 240 18.18 -8.54 -0.94
N LYS A 241 18.27 -7.51 -1.80
CA LYS A 241 18.80 -6.18 -1.48
C LYS A 241 17.70 -5.12 -1.36
N ASP A 242 16.43 -5.50 -1.52
CA ASP A 242 15.28 -4.61 -1.42
C ASP A 242 14.99 -4.26 0.04
N GLN A 243 15.03 -2.97 0.37
CA GLN A 243 14.81 -2.50 1.74
C GLN A 243 13.43 -2.84 2.28
N LEU A 244 12.37 -2.84 1.43
CA LEU A 244 11.01 -3.16 1.88
C LEU A 244 10.95 -4.60 2.38
N LEU A 245 11.47 -5.54 1.60
CA LEU A 245 11.48 -6.96 1.97
C LEU A 245 12.32 -7.19 3.23
N GLN A 246 13.50 -6.57 3.33
CA GLN A 246 14.36 -6.69 4.50
C GLN A 246 13.73 -6.14 5.78
N GLU A 247 13.06 -4.97 5.72
CA GLU A 247 12.37 -4.39 6.87
C GLU A 247 11.12 -5.19 7.28
N ALA A 248 10.44 -5.78 6.31
CA ALA A 248 9.33 -6.69 6.58
C ALA A 248 9.81 -8.00 7.24
N GLU A 249 10.90 -8.61 6.78
CA GLU A 249 11.52 -9.78 7.41
C GLU A 249 11.95 -9.51 8.86
N ARG A 250 12.36 -8.27 9.16
CA ARG A 250 12.67 -7.82 10.53
C ARG A 250 11.42 -7.56 11.37
N GLY A 251 10.22 -7.73 10.83
CA GLY A 251 8.95 -7.46 11.51
C GLY A 251 8.65 -5.98 11.74
N GLN A 252 9.34 -5.07 11.05
CA GLN A 252 9.17 -3.63 11.26
C GLN A 252 7.93 -3.06 10.57
N ILE A 253 7.52 -3.66 9.45
CA ILE A 253 6.46 -3.18 8.57
C ILE A 253 5.77 -4.35 7.87
N PHE A 254 4.56 -4.13 7.41
CA PHE A 254 3.79 -5.02 6.53
C PHE A 254 3.67 -6.48 7.00
N SER A 255 3.63 -6.72 8.32
CA SER A 255 3.42 -8.08 8.85
C SER A 255 2.08 -8.64 8.41
N GLY A 256 2.10 -9.86 7.84
CA GLY A 256 0.92 -10.56 7.32
C GLY A 256 0.40 -10.03 5.98
N TYR A 257 1.13 -9.13 5.31
CA TYR A 257 0.81 -8.71 3.95
C TYR A 257 1.38 -9.69 2.92
N CYS A 258 0.71 -9.73 1.77
CA CYS A 258 1.13 -10.45 0.58
C CYS A 258 1.56 -9.46 -0.52
N GLU A 259 2.49 -9.89 -1.36
CA GLU A 259 2.88 -9.18 -2.57
C GLU A 259 3.17 -10.18 -3.68
N GLY A 260 2.88 -9.81 -4.92
CA GLY A 260 3.25 -10.62 -6.07
C GLY A 260 4.76 -10.71 -6.26
N THR A 261 5.24 -11.79 -6.88
CA THR A 261 6.66 -11.90 -7.24
C THR A 261 7.10 -10.71 -8.09
N LEU A 262 8.21 -10.05 -7.73
CA LEU A 262 8.82 -8.96 -8.48
C LEU A 262 9.48 -9.49 -9.77
N ALA A 263 8.64 -9.88 -10.73
CA ALA A 263 9.08 -10.43 -12.02
C ALA A 263 9.42 -9.33 -13.05
N PHE A 264 9.01 -8.09 -12.82
CA PHE A 264 9.30 -6.93 -13.66
C PHE A 264 10.55 -6.19 -13.18
N LYS A 265 11.10 -5.37 -14.07
CA LYS A 265 12.31 -4.56 -13.77
C LYS A 265 12.00 -3.48 -12.74
N PRO A 266 13.01 -3.03 -11.94
CA PRO A 266 12.84 -1.89 -11.02
C PRO A 266 12.17 -0.69 -11.69
N THR A 267 11.19 -0.08 -11.00
CA THR A 267 10.32 0.97 -11.57
C THR A 267 10.91 2.37 -11.54
N TYR A 268 12.01 2.57 -10.83
CA TYR A 268 12.67 3.85 -10.62
C TYR A 268 14.18 3.71 -10.70
N LYS A 269 15.00 4.64 -11.13
CA LYS A 269 14.70 5.91 -11.79
C LYS A 269 15.03 5.79 -13.27
N TYR A 270 14.09 6.18 -14.11
CA TYR A 270 14.28 6.26 -15.55
C TYR A 270 14.55 7.70 -15.99
N ASP A 271 15.21 7.85 -17.14
CA ASP A 271 15.23 9.11 -17.88
C ASP A 271 13.88 9.32 -18.55
N ILE A 272 13.29 10.51 -18.38
CA ILE A 272 11.97 10.84 -18.94
C ILE A 272 12.00 10.70 -20.46
N GLY A 273 10.94 10.12 -21.01
CA GLY A 273 10.80 9.85 -22.46
C GLY A 273 11.50 8.56 -22.91
N SER A 274 12.14 7.80 -22.00
CA SER A 274 12.92 6.62 -22.36
C SER A 274 12.64 5.40 -21.47
N ASN A 275 13.25 4.27 -21.80
CA ASN A 275 13.34 3.10 -20.94
C ASN A 275 14.79 2.90 -20.40
N SER A 276 15.62 3.93 -20.46
CA SER A 276 16.97 3.92 -19.89
C SER A 276 16.93 4.38 -18.44
N TYR A 277 17.71 3.73 -17.58
CA TYR A 277 17.85 4.17 -16.19
C TYR A 277 18.73 5.43 -16.09
N ASP A 278 18.44 6.27 -15.12
CA ASP A 278 19.00 7.56 -14.73
C ASP A 278 20.45 7.81 -15.20
N THR A 279 20.61 8.62 -16.26
CA THR A 279 21.93 9.03 -16.79
C THR A 279 22.43 10.35 -16.17
N SER A 280 21.67 10.94 -15.24
CA SER A 280 22.10 12.15 -14.54
C SER A 280 23.36 11.92 -13.70
N ASN A 281 24.03 13.00 -13.29
CA ASN A 281 25.22 12.95 -12.43
C ASN A 281 24.99 12.20 -11.10
N LYS A 282 23.74 11.97 -10.69
CA LYS A 282 23.40 11.23 -9.46
C LYS A 282 23.41 9.73 -9.65
N VAL A 283 23.28 9.23 -10.87
CA VAL A 283 23.33 7.81 -11.24
C VAL A 283 22.62 6.93 -10.22
N ARG A 284 21.29 7.10 -10.09
CA ARG A 284 20.51 6.40 -9.07
C ARG A 284 20.55 4.88 -9.28
N VAL A 285 20.62 4.14 -8.17
CA VAL A 285 20.46 2.69 -8.18
C VAL A 285 19.01 2.37 -8.56
N PRO A 286 18.78 1.57 -9.62
CA PRO A 286 17.42 1.11 -9.93
C PRO A 286 16.77 0.44 -8.72
N SER A 287 15.50 0.75 -8.44
CA SER A 287 14.81 0.24 -7.26
C SER A 287 13.32 0.06 -7.50
N TRP A 288 12.68 -0.92 -6.85
CA TRP A 288 11.23 -1.10 -6.85
C TRP A 288 10.60 -0.19 -5.79
N THR A 289 10.41 1.07 -6.14
CA THR A 289 9.82 2.08 -5.24
C THR A 289 8.30 2.03 -5.22
N ASP A 290 7.71 1.58 -6.32
CA ASP A 290 6.27 1.59 -6.58
C ASP A 290 5.72 0.17 -6.40
N ARG A 291 4.87 -0.02 -5.39
CA ARG A 291 4.48 -1.34 -4.90
C ARG A 291 2.97 -1.44 -4.67
N ILE A 292 2.45 -2.66 -4.76
CA ILE A 292 1.08 -3.02 -4.40
C ILE A 292 1.13 -4.23 -3.48
N LEU A 293 0.66 -4.04 -2.24
CA LEU A 293 0.60 -5.09 -1.22
C LEU A 293 -0.84 -5.26 -0.75
N PHE A 294 -1.22 -6.47 -0.36
CA PHE A 294 -2.56 -6.72 0.17
C PHE A 294 -2.51 -7.64 1.39
N LYS A 295 -3.47 -7.45 2.29
CA LYS A 295 -3.65 -8.28 3.48
C LYS A 295 -5.11 -8.71 3.57
N ILE A 296 -5.33 -9.99 3.81
CA ILE A 296 -6.64 -10.58 4.07
C ILE A 296 -6.72 -10.83 5.56
N GLU A 297 -7.72 -10.21 6.22
CA GLU A 297 -7.92 -10.33 7.66
C GLU A 297 -8.84 -11.51 8.04
N ASP A 298 -9.65 -12.00 7.11
CA ASP A 298 -10.62 -13.10 7.31
C ASP A 298 -10.38 -14.18 6.24
N GLY A 299 -9.22 -14.87 6.34
CA GLY A 299 -8.79 -15.86 5.38
C GLY A 299 -9.70 -17.11 5.29
N ASP A 300 -10.54 -17.36 6.30
CA ASP A 300 -11.53 -18.46 6.26
C ASP A 300 -12.70 -18.12 5.35
N LYS A 301 -13.00 -16.83 5.15
CA LYS A 301 -14.14 -16.37 4.36
C LYS A 301 -13.76 -15.77 3.02
N ILE A 302 -12.52 -15.31 2.86
CA ILE A 302 -12.06 -14.70 1.60
C ILE A 302 -10.80 -15.39 1.13
N ASN A 303 -10.87 -15.90 -0.08
CA ASN A 303 -9.69 -16.34 -0.82
C ASN A 303 -9.33 -15.28 -1.87
N ALA A 304 -8.05 -14.97 -2.03
CA ALA A 304 -7.58 -14.01 -3.01
C ALA A 304 -6.58 -14.67 -3.97
N THR A 305 -6.84 -14.52 -5.26
CA THR A 305 -5.95 -14.97 -6.32
C THR A 305 -5.38 -13.76 -7.05
N LEU A 306 -4.05 -13.72 -7.17
CA LEU A 306 -3.34 -12.69 -7.93
C LEU A 306 -3.11 -13.18 -9.37
N HIS A 307 -3.71 -12.50 -10.36
CA HIS A 307 -3.64 -12.90 -11.78
C HIS A 307 -2.58 -12.14 -12.58
N SER A 308 -2.21 -10.93 -12.15
CA SER A 308 -1.06 -10.21 -12.71
C SER A 308 -0.42 -9.30 -11.67
N TYR A 309 0.90 -9.10 -11.80
CA TYR A 309 1.66 -8.09 -11.07
C TYR A 309 2.84 -7.65 -11.95
N GLU A 310 2.75 -6.45 -12.52
CA GLU A 310 3.62 -6.02 -13.60
C GLU A 310 3.82 -4.51 -13.64
N SER A 311 4.89 -4.04 -14.29
CA SER A 311 5.09 -2.63 -14.65
C SER A 311 4.48 -2.32 -16.02
N ILE A 312 4.06 -1.07 -16.24
CA ILE A 312 3.58 -0.58 -17.54
C ILE A 312 4.72 0.19 -18.20
N ASP A 313 5.55 -0.51 -18.95
CA ASP A 313 6.78 0.03 -19.53
C ASP A 313 6.56 0.97 -20.72
N THR A 314 5.36 0.94 -21.31
CA THR A 314 4.93 1.81 -22.42
C THR A 314 4.81 3.27 -22.01
N ILE A 315 4.44 3.55 -20.74
CA ILE A 315 4.38 4.91 -20.20
C ILE A 315 5.80 5.41 -19.88
N ARG A 316 6.18 6.56 -20.49
CA ARG A 316 7.54 7.12 -20.42
C ARG A 316 7.59 8.57 -19.93
N ASN A 317 6.46 9.21 -19.65
CA ASN A 317 6.38 10.61 -19.26
C ASN A 317 6.71 10.87 -17.77
N SER A 318 7.21 9.86 -17.05
CA SER A 318 7.70 9.97 -15.68
C SER A 318 9.04 9.26 -15.52
N ASP A 319 9.77 9.61 -14.49
CA ASP A 319 10.96 8.88 -14.05
C ASP A 319 10.62 7.61 -13.24
N HIS A 320 9.31 7.32 -13.06
CA HIS A 320 8.77 6.08 -12.54
C HIS A 320 7.90 5.35 -13.57
N LYS A 321 7.97 4.02 -13.58
CA LYS A 321 7.01 3.18 -14.31
C LYS A 321 5.81 2.87 -13.42
N PRO A 322 4.56 2.95 -13.95
CA PRO A 322 3.39 2.49 -13.21
C PRO A 322 3.48 0.99 -12.90
N VAL A 323 2.83 0.59 -11.82
CA VAL A 323 2.68 -0.82 -11.43
C VAL A 323 1.20 -1.16 -11.39
N LYS A 324 0.86 -2.34 -11.91
CA LYS A 324 -0.51 -2.85 -11.97
C LYS A 324 -0.59 -4.24 -11.37
N ALA A 325 -1.66 -4.50 -10.63
CA ALA A 325 -2.02 -5.81 -10.10
C ALA A 325 -3.47 -6.14 -10.44
N HIS A 326 -3.74 -7.39 -10.80
CA HIS A 326 -5.09 -7.93 -10.95
C HIS A 326 -5.33 -8.97 -9.84
N LEU A 327 -6.28 -8.68 -8.98
CA LEU A 327 -6.65 -9.48 -7.82
C LEU A 327 -8.12 -9.89 -7.92
N CYS A 328 -8.43 -11.18 -7.82
CA CYS A 328 -9.79 -11.66 -7.69
C CYS A 328 -10.03 -12.22 -6.29
N LEU A 329 -11.15 -11.84 -5.70
CA LEU A 329 -11.59 -12.25 -4.38
C LEU A 329 -12.77 -13.20 -4.50
N GLN A 330 -12.64 -14.40 -3.94
CA GLN A 330 -13.75 -15.32 -3.76
C GLN A 330 -14.25 -15.22 -2.32
N VAL A 331 -15.54 -14.91 -2.17
CA VAL A 331 -16.17 -14.85 -0.85
C VAL A 331 -16.87 -16.18 -0.60
N ASN A 332 -16.37 -16.97 0.33
CA ASN A 332 -17.01 -18.20 0.78
C ASN A 332 -18.31 -17.84 1.52
N LYS A 333 -19.41 -18.36 1.07
CA LYS A 333 -20.76 -18.12 1.65
C LYS A 333 -20.97 -18.98 2.89
#